data_79d1c833022931da66d06b6c6734e5fd
#
_entry.id   79d1c833022931da66d06b6c6734e5fd
#
_cell.length_a   1.000
_cell.length_b   1.000
_cell.length_c   1.000
_cell.angle_alpha   90.00
_cell.angle_beta   90.00
_cell.angle_gamma   90.00
#
_symmetry.space_group_name_H-M   'P 1'
#
loop_
_entity.id
_entity.type
_entity.pdbx_description
1 polymer ?
#
loop_
_entity_poly.entity_id
_entity_poly.type
_entity_poly.pdbx_seq_one_letter_code
_entity_poly.pdbx_strand_id
1 'polypeptide(L)'
;MLLNLIYLLSALVAVGLLLLTEGGIGLALACFVGCFLLSLLVCFLIIWVAAKRTDPEKEHTQDDPFIRAIIKYYAPAVFRLLGCKIEVTGAEKLPRDGRFLLVSNHLADLDPGIFFTAFPDDQLSFIAKKEVAHMPI
;
A
#
# COMPACT_ATOMS: atom_id res chain seq x y z
N MET A 1 -7.96 -6.08 -0.65
CA MET A 1 -8.94 -6.85 -1.45
C MET A 1 -8.31 -7.48 -2.69
N LEU A 2 -7.73 -6.70 -3.60
CA LEU A 2 -7.13 -7.22 -4.85
C LEU A 2 -6.04 -8.28 -4.61
N LEU A 3 -5.10 -8.03 -3.70
CA LEU A 3 -4.01 -8.97 -3.38
C LEU A 3 -4.57 -10.29 -2.84
N ASN A 4 -5.55 -10.24 -1.93
CA ASN A 4 -6.17 -11.44 -1.38
C ASN A 4 -6.92 -12.22 -2.47
N LEU A 5 -7.53 -11.52 -3.43
CA LEU A 5 -8.19 -12.15 -4.57
C LEU A 5 -7.16 -12.84 -5.48
N ILE A 6 -6.02 -12.21 -5.75
CA ILE A 6 -4.93 -12.79 -6.54
C ILE A 6 -4.38 -14.05 -5.86
N TYR A 7 -4.15 -14.00 -4.54
CA TYR A 7 -3.71 -15.19 -3.79
C TYR A 7 -4.74 -16.31 -3.81
N LEU A 8 -6.04 -15.98 -3.64
CA LEU A 8 -7.10 -16.98 -3.72
C LEU A 8 -7.17 -17.61 -5.12
N LEU A 9 -7.11 -16.81 -6.17
CA LEU A 9 -7.11 -17.30 -7.56
C LEU A 9 -5.87 -18.14 -7.85
N SER A 10 -4.68 -17.74 -7.41
CA SER A 10 -3.45 -18.53 -7.61
C SER A 10 -3.50 -19.86 -6.86
N ALA A 11 -4.05 -19.87 -5.65
CA ALA A 11 -4.26 -21.11 -4.90
C ALA A 11 -5.28 -22.04 -5.57
N LEU A 12 -6.40 -21.48 -6.08
CA LEU A 12 -7.40 -22.25 -6.81
C LEU A 12 -6.84 -22.86 -8.11
N VAL A 13 -6.04 -22.08 -8.86
CA VAL A 13 -5.36 -22.58 -10.07
C VAL A 13 -4.38 -23.70 -9.71
N ALA A 14 -3.57 -23.52 -8.66
CA ALA A 14 -2.61 -24.54 -8.21
C ALA A 14 -3.32 -25.84 -7.78
N VAL A 15 -4.41 -25.73 -7.02
CA VAL A 15 -5.22 -26.89 -6.61
C VAL A 15 -5.91 -27.55 -7.81
N GLY A 16 -6.48 -26.74 -8.72
CA GLY A 16 -7.09 -27.26 -9.94
C GLY A 16 -6.11 -28.03 -10.80
N LEU A 17 -4.89 -27.53 -10.98
CA LEU A 17 -3.82 -28.23 -11.70
C LEU A 17 -3.38 -29.51 -10.99
N LEU A 18 -3.30 -29.50 -9.67
CA LEU A 18 -2.96 -30.69 -8.88
C LEU A 18 -4.00 -31.81 -9.06
N LEU A 19 -5.28 -31.44 -9.16
CA LEU A 19 -6.38 -32.41 -9.30
C LEU A 19 -6.58 -32.90 -10.74
N LEU A 20 -6.23 -32.07 -11.74
CA LEU A 20 -6.53 -32.34 -13.16
C LEU A 20 -5.33 -32.91 -13.93
N THR A 21 -4.12 -32.80 -13.41
CA THR A 21 -2.91 -33.25 -14.12
C THR A 21 -2.13 -34.25 -13.29
N GLU A 22 -1.54 -35.25 -13.96
CA GLU A 22 -0.59 -36.17 -13.36
C GLU A 22 0.79 -35.51 -13.04
N GLY A 23 0.88 -34.18 -13.25
CA GLY A 23 2.10 -33.39 -13.08
C GLY A 23 2.62 -33.26 -11.64
N GLY A 24 1.83 -33.73 -10.68
CA GLY A 24 2.23 -33.83 -9.29
C GLY A 24 2.49 -32.47 -8.59
N ILE A 25 3.03 -32.55 -7.38
CA ILE A 25 3.30 -31.41 -6.48
C ILE A 25 4.24 -30.38 -7.14
N GLY A 26 5.18 -30.82 -8.00
CA GLY A 26 6.14 -29.94 -8.66
C GLY A 26 5.48 -28.91 -9.58
N LEU A 27 4.50 -29.30 -10.38
CA LEU A 27 3.78 -28.37 -11.28
C LEU A 27 2.92 -27.40 -10.47
N ALA A 28 2.23 -27.87 -9.44
CA ALA A 28 1.43 -27.03 -8.56
C ALA A 28 2.28 -25.95 -7.86
N LEU A 29 3.45 -26.33 -7.36
CA LEU A 29 4.41 -25.41 -6.75
C LEU A 29 4.94 -24.39 -7.77
N ALA A 30 5.32 -24.82 -8.97
CA ALA A 30 5.78 -23.92 -10.03
C ALA A 30 4.70 -22.88 -10.42
N CYS A 31 3.45 -23.33 -10.56
CA CYS A 31 2.33 -22.42 -10.83
C CYS A 31 2.06 -21.44 -9.68
N PHE A 32 2.11 -21.91 -8.43
CA PHE A 32 1.94 -21.04 -7.28
C PHE A 32 3.04 -19.95 -7.22
N VAL A 33 4.32 -20.34 -7.38
CA VAL A 33 5.44 -19.41 -7.43
C VAL A 33 5.31 -18.43 -8.60
N GLY A 34 4.93 -18.92 -9.79
CA GLY A 34 4.70 -18.07 -10.96
C GLY A 34 3.61 -17.04 -10.74
N CYS A 35 2.46 -17.43 -10.19
CA CYS A 35 1.38 -16.51 -9.84
C CYS A 35 1.79 -15.52 -8.74
N PHE A 36 2.59 -15.96 -7.77
CA PHE A 36 3.11 -15.09 -6.73
C PHE A 36 4.04 -14.01 -7.32
N LEU A 37 5.00 -14.40 -8.16
CA LEU A 37 5.90 -13.46 -8.83
C LEU A 37 5.15 -12.51 -9.75
N LEU A 38 4.15 -12.99 -10.49
CA LEU A 38 3.28 -12.16 -11.32
C LEU A 38 2.53 -11.14 -10.48
N SER A 39 2.02 -11.53 -9.31
CA SER A 39 1.33 -10.61 -8.39
C SER A 39 2.25 -9.51 -7.88
N LEU A 40 3.51 -9.84 -7.53
CA LEU A 40 4.51 -8.85 -7.14
C LEU A 40 4.84 -7.88 -8.29
N LEU A 41 4.97 -8.39 -9.51
CA LEU A 41 5.21 -7.57 -10.69
C LEU A 41 4.05 -6.60 -10.93
N VAL A 42 2.81 -7.06 -10.83
CA VAL A 42 1.62 -6.20 -10.98
C VAL A 42 1.59 -5.12 -9.90
N CYS A 43 1.87 -5.47 -8.63
CA CYS A 43 1.96 -4.50 -7.55
C CYS A 43 3.06 -3.46 -7.81
N PHE A 44 4.23 -3.90 -8.25
CA PHE A 44 5.32 -3.01 -8.61
C PHE A 44 4.93 -2.05 -9.75
N LEU A 45 4.30 -2.57 -10.81
CA LEU A 45 3.83 -1.75 -11.93
C LEU A 45 2.79 -0.71 -11.51
N ILE A 46 1.88 -1.07 -10.60
CA ILE A 46 0.89 -0.12 -10.06
C ILE A 46 1.59 1.02 -9.33
N ILE A 47 2.55 0.69 -8.45
CA ILE A 47 3.33 1.69 -7.70
C ILE A 47 4.17 2.55 -8.67
N TRP A 48 4.81 1.92 -9.65
CA TRP A 48 5.62 2.63 -10.65
C TRP A 48 4.77 3.59 -11.49
N VAL A 49 3.58 3.17 -11.94
CA VAL A 49 2.64 4.03 -12.67
C VAL A 49 2.18 5.19 -11.79
N ALA A 50 1.87 4.92 -10.52
CA ALA A 50 1.47 5.96 -9.56
C ALA A 50 2.60 7.00 -9.38
N ALA A 51 3.85 6.53 -9.19
CA ALA A 51 5.03 7.39 -9.07
C ALA A 51 5.26 8.26 -10.32
N LYS A 52 5.08 7.69 -11.52
CA LYS A 52 5.21 8.42 -12.79
C LYS A 52 4.11 9.46 -13.04
N ARG A 53 2.94 9.29 -12.42
CA ARG A 53 1.82 10.25 -12.51
C ARG A 53 1.98 11.41 -11.54
N THR A 54 2.82 11.27 -10.53
CA THR A 54 3.07 12.31 -9.54
C THR A 54 4.22 13.19 -10.02
N ASP A 55 3.93 14.46 -10.25
CA ASP A 55 4.93 15.47 -10.55
C ASP A 55 5.31 16.18 -9.24
N PRO A 56 6.54 16.02 -8.73
CA PRO A 56 6.95 16.60 -7.46
C PRO A 56 7.09 18.14 -7.50
N GLU A 57 7.17 18.73 -8.71
CA GLU A 57 7.28 20.19 -8.85
C GLU A 57 5.93 20.88 -8.97
N LYS A 58 4.86 20.10 -9.18
CA LYS A 58 3.52 20.63 -9.34
C LYS A 58 2.81 20.74 -7.98
N GLU A 59 2.27 21.92 -7.69
CA GLU A 59 1.40 22.10 -6.53
C GLU A 59 0.09 21.31 -6.73
N HIS A 60 -0.12 20.34 -5.86
CA HIS A 60 -1.35 19.55 -5.81
C HIS A 60 -2.24 20.09 -4.68
N THR A 61 -3.35 20.73 -5.05
CA THR A 61 -4.33 21.24 -4.09
C THR A 61 -5.26 20.17 -3.53
N GLN A 62 -5.33 19.03 -4.22
CA GLN A 62 -6.13 17.86 -3.83
C GLN A 62 -5.38 16.59 -4.10
N ASP A 63 -5.65 15.56 -3.28
CA ASP A 63 -5.09 14.23 -3.47
C ASP A 63 -5.59 13.59 -4.77
N ASP A 64 -4.70 12.92 -5.50
CA ASP A 64 -5.11 12.04 -6.59
C ASP A 64 -5.90 10.85 -6.01
N PRO A 65 -7.17 10.63 -6.41
CA PRO A 65 -8.01 9.55 -5.86
C PRO A 65 -7.39 8.16 -6.05
N PHE A 66 -6.64 7.95 -7.13
CA PHE A 66 -5.99 6.69 -7.41
C PHE A 66 -4.83 6.43 -6.43
N ILE A 67 -3.96 7.44 -6.23
CA ILE A 67 -2.84 7.35 -5.29
C ILE A 67 -3.37 7.16 -3.87
N ARG A 68 -4.41 7.91 -3.49
CA ARG A 68 -5.07 7.79 -2.20
C ARG A 68 -5.62 6.37 -1.97
N ALA A 69 -6.28 5.78 -2.97
CA ALA A 69 -6.78 4.42 -2.88
C ALA A 69 -5.65 3.40 -2.68
N ILE A 70 -4.51 3.58 -3.37
CA ILE A 70 -3.31 2.76 -3.19
C ILE A 70 -2.80 2.87 -1.75
N ILE A 71 -2.57 4.09 -1.26
CA ILE A 71 -2.04 4.31 0.10
C ILE A 71 -2.99 3.73 1.15
N LYS A 72 -4.30 4.01 1.04
CA LYS A 72 -5.33 3.51 1.96
C LYS A 72 -5.35 1.97 2.04
N TYR A 73 -5.04 1.30 0.93
CA TYR A 73 -5.02 -0.16 0.88
C TYR A 73 -3.68 -0.75 1.35
N TYR A 74 -2.56 -0.19 0.86
CA TYR A 74 -1.24 -0.79 1.09
C TYR A 74 -0.62 -0.40 2.42
N ALA A 75 -0.81 0.81 2.94
CA ALA A 75 -0.21 1.21 4.20
C ALA A 75 -0.62 0.28 5.37
N PRO A 76 -1.92 -0.01 5.62
CA PRO A 76 -2.29 -0.96 6.66
C PRO A 76 -1.77 -2.38 6.41
N ALA A 77 -1.66 -2.80 5.14
CA ALA A 77 -1.15 -4.13 4.78
C ALA A 77 0.34 -4.26 5.13
N VAL A 78 1.14 -3.24 4.83
CA VAL A 78 2.56 -3.19 5.17
C VAL A 78 2.76 -3.29 6.67
N PHE A 79 2.04 -2.50 7.48
CA PHE A 79 2.16 -2.55 8.94
C PHE A 79 1.75 -3.91 9.52
N ARG A 80 0.73 -4.56 8.97
CA ARG A 80 0.37 -5.93 9.36
C ARG A 80 1.48 -6.93 9.05
N LEU A 81 2.11 -6.83 7.88
CA LEU A 81 3.22 -7.70 7.48
C LEU A 81 4.44 -7.50 8.38
N LEU A 82 4.68 -6.28 8.82
CA LEU A 82 5.75 -5.94 9.77
C LEU A 82 5.40 -6.33 11.22
N GLY A 83 4.21 -6.89 11.48
CA GLY A 83 3.76 -7.22 12.82
C GLY A 83 3.43 -6.00 13.69
N CYS A 84 3.33 -4.81 13.10
CA CYS A 84 3.02 -3.59 13.82
C CYS A 84 1.50 -3.45 14.03
N LYS A 85 1.12 -3.20 15.27
CA LYS A 85 -0.26 -2.83 15.64
C LYS A 85 -0.32 -1.33 15.84
N ILE A 86 -1.13 -0.66 15.02
CA ILE A 86 -1.39 0.78 15.17
C ILE A 86 -2.66 0.93 16.01
N GLU A 87 -2.55 1.64 17.11
CA GLU A 87 -3.65 1.98 18.00
C GLU A 87 -3.79 3.50 18.06
N VAL A 88 -4.99 3.99 17.76
CA VAL A 88 -5.28 5.42 17.70
C VAL A 88 -6.23 5.77 18.83
N THR A 89 -5.84 6.72 19.67
CA THR A 89 -6.67 7.23 20.77
C THR A 89 -6.82 8.73 20.65
N GLY A 90 -8.00 9.27 20.95
CA GLY A 90 -8.23 10.71 20.94
C GLY A 90 -8.51 11.30 19.54
N ALA A 91 -8.74 10.49 18.52
CA ALA A 91 -9.06 10.96 17.18
C ALA A 91 -10.35 11.82 17.14
N GLU A 92 -11.25 11.62 18.09
CA GLU A 92 -12.46 12.40 18.28
C GLU A 92 -12.20 13.85 18.69
N LYS A 93 -10.99 14.16 19.20
CA LYS A 93 -10.57 15.51 19.62
C LYS A 93 -10.03 16.34 18.47
N LEU A 94 -9.81 15.75 17.30
CA LEU A 94 -9.33 16.48 16.14
C LEU A 94 -10.38 17.46 15.65
N PRO A 95 -9.97 18.71 15.28
CA PRO A 95 -10.87 19.66 14.66
C PRO A 95 -11.46 19.06 13.38
N ARG A 96 -12.78 19.14 13.22
CA ARG A 96 -13.47 18.71 11.98
C ARG A 96 -13.85 19.88 11.10
N ASP A 97 -13.77 21.09 11.65
CA ASP A 97 -14.13 22.34 10.97
C ASP A 97 -12.86 23.02 10.47
N GLY A 98 -12.57 22.85 9.18
CA GLY A 98 -11.47 23.54 8.53
C GLY A 98 -10.13 22.79 8.54
N ARG A 99 -9.06 23.54 8.26
CA ARG A 99 -7.69 23.01 8.17
C ARG A 99 -6.96 23.17 9.50
N PHE A 100 -6.18 22.20 9.90
CA PHE A 100 -5.35 22.27 11.09
C PHE A 100 -3.96 21.72 10.82
N LEU A 101 -3.01 22.09 11.68
CA LEU A 101 -1.66 21.57 11.66
C LEU A 101 -1.53 20.50 12.76
N LEU A 102 -1.21 19.27 12.33
CA LEU A 102 -0.88 18.19 13.25
C LEU A 102 0.64 18.13 13.43
N VAL A 103 1.10 18.29 14.66
CA VAL A 103 2.52 18.22 15.01
C VAL A 103 2.77 16.96 15.81
N SER A 104 3.77 16.19 15.42
CA SER A 104 4.16 14.94 16.09
C SER A 104 5.68 14.83 16.18
N ASN A 105 6.16 14.00 17.10
CA ASN A 105 7.54 13.56 17.08
C ASN A 105 7.78 12.67 15.86
N HIS A 106 8.84 12.93 15.12
CA HIS A 106 9.27 12.09 14.01
C HIS A 106 10.36 11.14 14.51
N LEU A 107 10.01 9.87 14.64
CA LEU A 107 10.87 8.84 15.21
C LEU A 107 11.37 7.83 14.17
N ALA A 108 10.65 7.69 13.05
CA ALA A 108 10.97 6.73 12.00
C ALA A 108 10.49 7.19 10.63
N ASP A 109 11.16 6.75 9.57
CA ASP A 109 10.79 7.04 8.18
C ASP A 109 9.40 6.47 7.80
N LEU A 110 8.86 5.56 8.60
CA LEU A 110 7.53 4.98 8.43
C LEU A 110 6.40 5.82 9.05
N ASP A 111 6.70 6.89 9.77
CA ASP A 111 5.68 7.72 10.44
C ASP A 111 4.59 8.25 9.48
N PRO A 112 4.90 8.73 8.26
CA PRO A 112 3.85 9.11 7.31
C PRO A 112 2.87 7.97 7.01
N GLY A 113 3.36 6.74 6.89
CA GLY A 113 2.52 5.55 6.68
C GLY A 113 1.61 5.26 7.87
N ILE A 114 2.08 5.52 9.10
CA ILE A 114 1.26 5.41 10.32
C ILE A 114 0.10 6.40 10.26
N PHE A 115 0.38 7.66 9.88
CA PHE A 115 -0.66 8.68 9.74
C PHE A 115 -1.69 8.33 8.68
N PHE A 116 -1.27 7.86 7.50
CA PHE A 116 -2.19 7.40 6.47
C PHE A 116 -3.05 6.20 6.92
N THR A 117 -2.50 5.35 7.79
CA THR A 117 -3.26 4.21 8.34
C THR A 117 -4.22 4.66 9.44
N ALA A 118 -3.80 5.63 10.28
CA ALA A 118 -4.60 6.15 11.38
C ALA A 118 -5.76 7.04 10.92
N PHE A 119 -5.55 7.79 9.81
CA PHE A 119 -6.48 8.78 9.28
C PHE A 119 -6.78 8.51 7.79
N PRO A 120 -7.40 7.37 7.45
CA PRO A 120 -7.55 6.92 6.06
C PRO A 120 -8.50 7.79 5.22
N ASP A 121 -9.37 8.56 5.88
CA ASP A 121 -10.38 9.39 5.23
C ASP A 121 -10.00 10.87 5.20
N ASP A 122 -8.95 11.26 5.94
CA ASP A 122 -8.47 12.63 6.00
C ASP A 122 -7.46 12.92 4.87
N GLN A 123 -7.52 14.14 4.32
CA GLN A 123 -6.54 14.61 3.35
C GLN A 123 -5.30 15.10 4.11
N LEU A 124 -4.22 14.33 4.06
CA LEU A 124 -2.97 14.61 4.76
C LEU A 124 -1.94 15.22 3.82
N SER A 125 -1.25 16.27 4.29
CA SER A 125 -0.06 16.82 3.65
C SER A 125 1.09 16.84 4.65
N PHE A 126 2.29 16.49 4.20
CA PHE A 126 3.48 16.44 5.03
C PHE A 126 4.48 17.51 4.63
N ILE A 127 5.11 18.13 5.61
CA ILE A 127 6.28 18.96 5.38
C ILE A 127 7.49 18.04 5.36
N ALA A 128 8.11 17.90 4.21
CA ALA A 128 9.28 17.03 4.03
C ALA A 128 10.51 17.84 3.59
N LYS A 129 11.69 17.27 3.78
CA LYS A 129 12.93 17.84 3.25
C LYS A 129 12.91 17.77 1.71
N LYS A 130 13.51 18.77 1.05
CA LYS A 130 13.56 18.85 -0.42
C LYS A 130 14.18 17.61 -1.06
N GLU A 131 15.16 17.02 -0.39
CA GLU A 131 15.87 15.83 -0.85
C GLU A 131 14.94 14.60 -1.01
N VAL A 132 13.88 14.52 -0.21
CA VAL A 132 12.89 13.43 -0.28
C VAL A 132 12.15 13.42 -1.62
N ALA A 133 11.91 14.60 -2.21
CA ALA A 133 11.26 14.72 -3.51
C ALA A 133 12.08 14.14 -4.68
N HIS A 134 13.39 13.99 -4.49
CA HIS A 134 14.33 13.50 -5.52
C HIS A 134 14.85 12.09 -5.22
N MET A 135 14.32 11.41 -4.18
CA MET A 135 14.70 10.03 -3.91
C MET A 135 14.19 9.11 -5.04
N PRO A 136 15.06 8.25 -5.60
CA PRO A 136 14.61 7.25 -6.55
C PRO A 136 13.71 6.25 -5.84
N ILE A 137 12.54 6.00 -6.40
CA ILE A 137 11.57 4.99 -5.96
C ILE A 137 11.94 3.64 -6.58
#